data_695a5559edd1b5ecde8ba35f3afafea0
#
_entry.id   695a5559edd1b5ecde8ba35f3afafea0
#
_cell.length_a   1.000
_cell.length_b   1.000
_cell.length_c   1.000
_cell.angle_alpha   90.00
_cell.angle_beta   90.00
_cell.angle_gamma   90.00
#
_symmetry.space_group_name_H-M   'P 1'
#
loop_
_entity.id
_entity.type
_entity.pdbx_description
1 polymer ?
#
loop_
_entity_poly.entity_id
_entity_poly.type
_entity_poly.pdbx_seq_one_letter_code
_entity_poly.pdbx_strand_id
1 'polypeptide(L)'
;MTVQALTTLTEDEKMFQEAVYSFARDRVGPLVSKMDEEAQIEQSLIPELFEMGLMGVEVPENLGGAGSSFFNAIVAVEALARVDPSVSVFVDVQNTLVNNALLNFGSPAQHEKYLPRMCSEWVGSYALSESSSGSDAFALQARARLDGDAYVLNGSKLWITNGAEASLFIVMANVAPEKGYKGITSFIVEKGTPGFSIGKKEDKLCLLYTSDAADE
;
A
#
# COMPACT_ATOMS: atom_id res chain seq x y z
N MET A 1 20.64 28.07 11.12
CA MET A 1 19.33 27.37 11.19
C MET A 1 19.49 26.29 12.24
N THR A 2 18.74 26.35 13.32
CA THR A 2 18.66 25.27 14.30
C THR A 2 17.82 24.15 13.66
N VAL A 3 18.41 22.97 13.44
CA VAL A 3 17.67 21.81 12.97
C VAL A 3 16.80 21.34 14.12
N GLN A 4 15.48 21.38 13.93
CA GLN A 4 14.53 20.85 14.90
C GLN A 4 14.57 19.34 14.89
N ALA A 5 14.50 18.70 16.06
CA ALA A 5 14.45 17.24 16.13
C ALA A 5 13.12 16.74 15.54
N LEU A 6 13.16 15.65 14.76
CA LEU A 6 11.96 15.01 14.17
C LEU A 6 10.93 14.55 15.23
N THR A 7 11.38 14.35 16.47
CA THR A 7 10.51 14.02 17.60
C THR A 7 9.73 15.22 18.16
N THR A 8 9.98 16.44 17.65
CA THR A 8 9.28 17.66 18.08
C THR A 8 8.40 18.12 16.95
N LEU A 9 7.12 17.80 17.04
CA LEU A 9 6.12 18.22 16.04
C LEU A 9 5.89 19.73 16.07
N THR A 10 5.70 20.33 14.91
CA THR A 10 5.16 21.68 14.76
C THR A 10 3.70 21.73 15.23
N GLU A 11 3.13 22.92 15.37
CA GLU A 11 1.71 23.05 15.75
C GLU A 11 0.78 22.46 14.68
N ASP A 12 1.10 22.63 13.39
CA ASP A 12 0.31 22.05 12.29
C ASP A 12 0.38 20.51 12.29
N GLU A 13 1.57 19.92 12.52
CA GLU A 13 1.74 18.48 12.64
C GLU A 13 1.01 17.90 13.86
N LYS A 14 0.99 18.63 14.99
CA LYS A 14 0.20 18.23 16.16
C LYS A 14 -1.31 18.27 15.88
N MET A 15 -1.79 19.33 15.24
CA MET A 15 -3.19 19.44 14.85
C MET A 15 -3.59 18.31 13.90
N PHE A 16 -2.74 18.00 12.92
CA PHE A 16 -2.95 16.87 12.00
C PHE A 16 -2.97 15.54 12.76
N GLN A 17 -1.98 15.28 13.63
CA GLN A 17 -1.92 14.08 14.46
C GLN A 17 -3.19 13.91 15.30
N GLU A 18 -3.64 14.96 15.97
CA GLU A 18 -4.84 14.92 16.80
C GLU A 18 -6.11 14.68 15.98
N ALA A 19 -6.21 15.28 14.79
CA ALA A 19 -7.34 15.05 13.89
C ALA A 19 -7.42 13.58 13.45
N VAL A 20 -6.27 13.00 13.04
CA VAL A 20 -6.18 11.58 12.65
C VAL A 20 -6.46 10.66 13.86
N TYR A 21 -5.91 10.98 15.03
CA TYR A 21 -6.17 10.18 16.23
C TYR A 21 -7.63 10.23 16.68
N SER A 22 -8.27 11.42 16.62
CA SER A 22 -9.70 11.55 16.91
C SER A 22 -10.54 10.74 15.95
N PHE A 23 -10.26 10.80 14.64
CA PHE A 23 -10.90 9.94 13.65
C PHE A 23 -10.71 8.46 14.00
N ALA A 24 -9.49 8.03 14.28
CA ALA A 24 -9.19 6.64 14.63
C ALA A 24 -9.99 6.19 15.87
N ARG A 25 -9.98 6.97 16.93
CA ARG A 25 -10.71 6.67 18.17
C ARG A 25 -12.21 6.57 17.94
N ASP A 26 -12.80 7.51 17.18
CA ASP A 26 -14.24 7.68 17.09
C ASP A 26 -14.86 6.82 15.97
N ARG A 27 -14.11 6.49 14.91
CA ARG A 27 -14.59 5.73 13.76
C ARG A 27 -14.01 4.31 13.69
N VAL A 28 -12.71 4.15 13.95
CA VAL A 28 -12.05 2.83 13.91
C VAL A 28 -12.24 2.08 15.22
N GLY A 29 -12.01 2.74 16.36
CA GLY A 29 -12.04 2.11 17.68
C GLY A 29 -13.26 1.23 17.96
N PRO A 30 -14.50 1.68 17.68
CA PRO A 30 -15.70 0.85 17.89
C PRO A 30 -15.77 -0.42 17.04
N LEU A 31 -15.00 -0.51 15.96
CA LEU A 31 -15.02 -1.61 14.99
C LEU A 31 -13.87 -2.60 15.17
N VAL A 32 -12.88 -2.30 16.00
CA VAL A 32 -11.66 -3.11 16.17
C VAL A 32 -11.99 -4.57 16.50
N SER A 33 -12.81 -4.83 17.52
CA SER A 33 -13.17 -6.20 17.90
C SER A 33 -13.85 -6.98 16.79
N LYS A 34 -14.76 -6.32 16.06
CA LYS A 34 -15.45 -6.94 14.90
C LYS A 34 -14.46 -7.26 13.78
N MET A 35 -13.57 -6.32 13.46
CA MET A 35 -12.56 -6.51 12.43
C MET A 35 -11.58 -7.63 12.79
N ASP A 36 -11.23 -7.75 14.06
CA ASP A 36 -10.36 -8.82 14.56
C ASP A 36 -11.06 -10.20 14.46
N GLU A 37 -12.31 -10.31 14.90
CA GLU A 37 -13.10 -11.54 14.83
C GLU A 37 -13.35 -12.01 13.39
N GLU A 38 -13.66 -11.08 12.48
CA GLU A 38 -13.92 -11.36 11.06
C GLU A 38 -12.62 -11.44 10.22
N ALA A 39 -11.48 -11.10 10.84
CA ALA A 39 -10.18 -10.96 10.19
C ALA A 39 -10.26 -10.09 8.91
N GLN A 40 -11.04 -9.02 8.91
CA GLN A 40 -11.35 -8.21 7.74
C GLN A 40 -11.54 -6.73 8.13
N ILE A 41 -11.02 -5.83 7.28
CA ILE A 41 -11.33 -4.41 7.43
C ILE A 41 -12.84 -4.17 7.21
N GLU A 42 -13.43 -3.35 8.07
CA GLU A 42 -14.80 -2.91 7.86
C GLU A 42 -14.90 -2.05 6.59
N GLN A 43 -15.66 -2.51 5.61
CA GLN A 43 -15.70 -1.92 4.28
C GLN A 43 -16.16 -0.45 4.29
N SER A 44 -16.97 -0.06 5.29
CA SER A 44 -17.41 1.33 5.45
C SER A 44 -16.28 2.30 5.84
N LEU A 45 -15.18 1.81 6.40
CA LEU A 45 -14.04 2.64 6.75
C LEU A 45 -13.23 3.08 5.53
N ILE A 46 -13.21 2.29 4.46
CA ILE A 46 -12.39 2.59 3.29
C ILE A 46 -12.74 3.94 2.65
N PRO A 47 -14.01 4.24 2.36
CA PRO A 47 -14.40 5.57 1.89
C PRO A 47 -14.04 6.69 2.86
N GLU A 48 -14.21 6.47 4.17
CA GLU A 48 -13.89 7.46 5.19
C GLU A 48 -12.38 7.80 5.23
N LEU A 49 -11.51 6.79 5.01
CA LEU A 49 -10.07 7.00 4.91
C LEU A 49 -9.69 7.85 3.69
N PHE A 50 -10.41 7.69 2.57
CA PHE A 50 -10.26 8.54 1.39
C PHE A 50 -10.77 9.97 1.66
N GLU A 51 -11.94 10.13 2.26
CA GLU A 51 -12.52 11.44 2.61
C GLU A 51 -11.62 12.23 3.56
N MET A 52 -10.94 11.56 4.48
CA MET A 52 -9.96 12.14 5.39
C MET A 52 -8.63 12.49 4.71
N GLY A 53 -8.45 12.18 3.42
CA GLY A 53 -7.20 12.38 2.68
C GLY A 53 -6.05 11.45 3.10
N LEU A 54 -6.33 10.44 3.93
CA LEU A 54 -5.32 9.53 4.46
C LEU A 54 -4.77 8.54 3.44
N MET A 55 -5.44 8.37 2.30
CA MET A 55 -5.02 7.46 1.24
C MET A 55 -4.11 8.11 0.19
N GLY A 56 -3.83 9.41 0.32
CA GLY A 56 -2.98 10.16 -0.62
C GLY A 56 -2.24 11.33 0.02
N VAL A 57 -1.62 11.11 1.18
CA VAL A 57 -1.03 12.18 2.02
C VAL A 57 0.06 12.96 1.28
N GLU A 58 0.99 12.28 0.60
CA GLU A 58 2.09 12.93 -0.14
C GLU A 58 1.76 13.27 -1.60
N VAL A 59 0.70 12.68 -2.13
CA VAL A 59 0.35 12.90 -3.54
C VAL A 59 0.02 14.38 -3.74
N PRO A 60 0.59 15.05 -4.76
CA PRO A 60 0.30 16.45 -5.04
C PRO A 60 -1.20 16.74 -5.24
N GLU A 61 -1.64 17.91 -4.81
CA GLU A 61 -3.05 18.33 -4.91
C GLU A 61 -3.60 18.28 -6.34
N ASN A 62 -2.79 18.66 -7.33
CA ASN A 62 -3.17 18.59 -8.74
C ASN A 62 -3.36 17.16 -9.27
N LEU A 63 -2.96 16.15 -8.49
CA LEU A 63 -3.19 14.73 -8.75
C LEU A 63 -4.18 14.11 -7.76
N GLY A 64 -4.90 14.94 -6.99
CA GLY A 64 -5.97 14.53 -6.10
C GLY A 64 -5.54 14.18 -4.67
N GLY A 65 -4.27 14.34 -4.33
CA GLY A 65 -3.76 14.07 -2.98
C GLY A 65 -3.83 15.28 -2.05
N ALA A 66 -3.33 15.12 -0.82
CA ALA A 66 -3.28 16.18 0.18
C ALA A 66 -2.07 17.12 0.04
N GLY A 67 -1.11 16.82 -0.84
CA GLY A 67 0.08 17.63 -1.08
C GLY A 67 0.98 17.82 0.15
N SER A 68 0.88 16.92 1.11
CA SER A 68 1.60 17.00 2.37
C SER A 68 2.98 16.35 2.31
N SER A 69 3.66 16.21 3.43
CA SER A 69 5.00 15.61 3.50
C SER A 69 4.94 14.10 3.81
N PHE A 70 6.03 13.39 3.46
CA PHE A 70 6.23 12.00 3.90
C PHE A 70 6.19 11.87 5.43
N PHE A 71 6.71 12.87 6.14
CA PHE A 71 6.68 12.86 7.60
C PHE A 71 5.23 12.87 8.12
N ASN A 72 4.33 13.62 7.49
CA ASN A 72 2.91 13.60 7.85
C ASN A 72 2.24 12.25 7.53
N ALA A 73 2.68 11.52 6.49
CA ALA A 73 2.22 10.15 6.29
C ALA A 73 2.60 9.25 7.48
N ILE A 74 3.83 9.38 8.01
CA ILE A 74 4.28 8.64 9.19
C ILE A 74 3.51 9.08 10.46
N VAL A 75 3.23 10.37 10.62
CA VAL A 75 2.42 10.89 11.73
C VAL A 75 1.00 10.29 11.68
N ALA A 76 0.41 10.17 10.50
CA ALA A 76 -0.90 9.54 10.33
C ALA A 76 -0.87 8.05 10.70
N VAL A 77 0.15 7.32 10.23
CA VAL A 77 0.36 5.90 10.55
C VAL A 77 0.50 5.69 12.07
N GLU A 78 1.31 6.51 12.74
CA GLU A 78 1.45 6.45 14.20
C GLU A 78 0.12 6.73 14.93
N ALA A 79 -0.60 7.76 14.51
CA ALA A 79 -1.88 8.12 15.13
C ALA A 79 -2.94 7.01 14.98
N LEU A 80 -3.05 6.40 13.81
CA LEU A 80 -3.92 5.25 13.55
C LEU A 80 -3.50 4.02 14.38
N ALA A 81 -2.20 3.72 14.44
CA ALA A 81 -1.65 2.55 15.14
C ALA A 81 -1.92 2.58 16.66
N ARG A 82 -2.14 3.75 17.24
CA ARG A 82 -2.55 3.89 18.65
C ARG A 82 -3.92 3.29 18.94
N VAL A 83 -4.74 3.10 17.92
CA VAL A 83 -6.09 2.54 18.01
C VAL A 83 -6.18 1.16 17.37
N ASP A 84 -5.71 1.04 16.12
CA ASP A 84 -5.70 -0.23 15.39
C ASP A 84 -4.48 -0.31 14.45
N PRO A 85 -3.53 -1.24 14.73
CA PRO A 85 -2.36 -1.44 13.89
C PRO A 85 -2.68 -1.93 12.48
N SER A 86 -3.78 -2.67 12.29
CA SER A 86 -4.15 -3.21 10.98
C SER A 86 -4.63 -2.10 10.04
N VAL A 87 -5.49 -1.19 10.52
CA VAL A 87 -5.90 0.00 9.75
C VAL A 87 -4.71 0.91 9.49
N SER A 88 -3.81 1.04 10.46
CA SER A 88 -2.56 1.80 10.27
C SER A 88 -1.72 1.24 9.12
N VAL A 89 -1.48 -0.08 9.09
CA VAL A 89 -0.72 -0.74 8.02
C VAL A 89 -1.45 -0.67 6.67
N PHE A 90 -2.80 -0.71 6.68
CA PHE A 90 -3.60 -0.50 5.47
C PHE A 90 -3.30 0.85 4.80
N VAL A 91 -3.28 1.92 5.59
CA VAL A 91 -2.95 3.28 5.15
C VAL A 91 -1.45 3.43 4.83
N ASP A 92 -0.58 2.78 5.60
CA ASP A 92 0.86 2.79 5.39
C ASP A 92 1.23 2.24 4.02
N VAL A 93 0.78 1.03 3.68
CA VAL A 93 1.07 0.41 2.38
C VAL A 93 0.58 1.27 1.21
N GLN A 94 -0.59 1.89 1.34
CA GLN A 94 -1.12 2.81 0.34
C GLN A 94 -0.16 3.97 0.06
N ASN A 95 0.33 4.64 1.10
CA ASN A 95 1.15 5.84 0.98
C ASN A 95 2.64 5.51 0.76
N THR A 96 3.24 4.78 1.71
CA THR A 96 4.71 4.64 1.77
C THR A 96 5.25 3.66 0.74
N LEU A 97 4.44 2.72 0.27
CA LEU A 97 4.86 1.75 -0.74
C LEU A 97 4.25 2.04 -2.11
N VAL A 98 2.91 2.07 -2.23
CA VAL A 98 2.27 2.12 -3.56
C VAL A 98 2.32 3.52 -4.16
N ASN A 99 1.79 4.53 -3.46
CA ASN A 99 1.82 5.91 -3.96
C ASN A 99 3.26 6.41 -4.11
N ASN A 100 4.14 6.07 -3.17
CA ASN A 100 5.54 6.43 -3.20
C ASN A 100 6.27 5.78 -4.40
N ALA A 101 5.99 4.50 -4.70
CA ALA A 101 6.53 3.85 -5.90
C ALA A 101 6.05 4.54 -7.18
N LEU A 102 4.78 4.89 -7.27
CA LEU A 102 4.23 5.63 -8.41
C LEU A 102 4.89 7.01 -8.54
N LEU A 103 4.95 7.79 -7.46
CA LEU A 103 5.52 9.14 -7.46
C LEU A 103 7.00 9.17 -7.86
N ASN A 104 7.80 8.22 -7.37
CA ASN A 104 9.24 8.24 -7.59
C ASN A 104 9.69 7.54 -8.88
N PHE A 105 8.93 6.56 -9.37
CA PHE A 105 9.34 5.71 -10.49
C PHE A 105 8.34 5.67 -11.64
N GLY A 106 7.14 6.22 -11.44
CA GLY A 106 6.13 6.30 -12.49
C GLY A 106 6.47 7.35 -13.54
N SER A 107 6.04 7.12 -14.78
CA SER A 107 6.06 8.13 -15.83
C SER A 107 4.95 9.18 -15.61
N PRO A 108 5.04 10.38 -16.20
CA PRO A 108 3.96 11.38 -16.13
C PRO A 108 2.58 10.82 -16.54
N ALA A 109 2.52 10.00 -17.57
CA ALA A 109 1.28 9.35 -17.99
C ALA A 109 0.72 8.37 -16.96
N GLN A 110 1.60 7.67 -16.22
CA GLN A 110 1.19 6.79 -15.11
C GLN A 110 0.72 7.61 -13.91
N HIS A 111 1.36 8.73 -13.61
CA HIS A 111 0.89 9.65 -12.57
C HIS A 111 -0.54 10.14 -12.86
N GLU A 112 -0.78 10.66 -14.05
CA GLU A 112 -2.09 11.15 -14.48
C GLU A 112 -3.17 10.05 -14.48
N LYS A 113 -2.79 8.84 -14.87
CA LYS A 113 -3.72 7.70 -14.93
C LYS A 113 -4.08 7.15 -13.55
N TYR A 114 -3.10 6.99 -12.67
CA TYR A 114 -3.28 6.21 -11.45
C TYR A 114 -3.45 7.04 -10.19
N LEU A 115 -2.65 8.08 -9.96
CA LEU A 115 -2.65 8.80 -8.69
C LEU A 115 -4.00 9.41 -8.30
N PRO A 116 -4.79 10.02 -9.22
CA PRO A 116 -6.11 10.52 -8.86
C PRO A 116 -7.04 9.42 -8.31
N ARG A 117 -6.98 8.22 -8.87
CA ARG A 117 -7.77 7.08 -8.41
C ARG A 117 -7.25 6.52 -7.09
N MET A 118 -5.92 6.49 -6.92
CA MET A 118 -5.28 6.07 -5.67
C MET A 118 -5.61 7.00 -4.51
N CYS A 119 -5.97 8.26 -4.77
CA CYS A 119 -6.36 9.23 -3.76
C CYS A 119 -7.87 9.27 -3.49
N SER A 120 -8.71 8.66 -4.34
CA SER A 120 -10.17 8.81 -4.26
C SER A 120 -10.95 7.51 -4.13
N GLU A 121 -10.48 6.40 -4.71
CA GLU A 121 -11.28 5.17 -4.81
C GLU A 121 -10.48 3.86 -4.83
N TRP A 122 -9.22 3.88 -5.26
CA TRP A 122 -8.43 2.68 -5.44
C TRP A 122 -7.51 2.41 -4.26
N VAL A 123 -7.66 1.24 -3.67
CA VAL A 123 -6.70 0.71 -2.72
C VAL A 123 -5.54 0.08 -3.48
N GLY A 124 -4.33 0.31 -2.99
CA GLY A 124 -3.10 -0.24 -3.54
C GLY A 124 -2.50 -1.34 -2.69
N SER A 125 -1.78 -2.22 -3.34
CA SER A 125 -1.06 -3.31 -2.72
C SER A 125 0.36 -3.44 -3.28
N TYR A 126 1.31 -3.90 -2.45
CA TYR A 126 2.71 -4.03 -2.83
C TYR A 126 3.15 -5.49 -2.74
N ALA A 127 3.35 -6.12 -3.89
CA ALA A 127 3.56 -7.55 -4.03
C ALA A 127 5.03 -7.87 -4.28
N LEU A 128 5.82 -7.98 -3.20
CA LEU A 128 7.25 -8.29 -3.23
C LEU A 128 7.52 -9.73 -2.76
N SER A 129 7.08 -10.06 -1.53
CA SER A 129 7.43 -11.29 -0.83
C SER A 129 6.94 -12.55 -1.53
N GLU A 130 7.73 -13.62 -1.44
CA GLU A 130 7.43 -14.95 -1.95
C GLU A 130 7.76 -16.01 -0.89
N SER A 131 7.37 -17.25 -1.09
CA SER A 131 7.67 -18.35 -0.15
C SER A 131 9.16 -18.56 0.07
N SER A 132 9.98 -18.24 -0.93
CA SER A 132 11.46 -18.35 -0.89
C SER A 132 12.16 -16.99 -0.72
N SER A 133 11.44 -15.88 -0.63
CA SER A 133 11.98 -14.53 -0.68
C SER A 133 11.22 -13.63 0.30
N GLY A 134 11.72 -13.57 1.52
CA GLY A 134 11.28 -12.64 2.56
C GLY A 134 12.32 -11.56 2.78
N SER A 135 13.16 -11.70 3.83
CA SER A 135 14.24 -10.75 4.13
C SER A 135 15.27 -10.67 3.01
N ASP A 136 15.54 -11.77 2.30
CA ASP A 136 16.28 -11.75 1.04
C ASP A 136 15.33 -11.48 -0.13
N ALA A 137 14.95 -10.22 -0.30
CA ALA A 137 14.06 -9.79 -1.38
C ALA A 137 14.65 -10.01 -2.78
N PHE A 138 15.98 -10.15 -2.88
CA PHE A 138 16.66 -10.40 -4.16
C PHE A 138 16.55 -11.85 -4.64
N ALA A 139 16.15 -12.76 -3.77
CA ALA A 139 15.94 -14.18 -4.09
C ALA A 139 14.60 -14.48 -4.75
N LEU A 140 13.81 -13.46 -5.10
CA LEU A 140 12.48 -13.65 -5.72
C LEU A 140 12.55 -14.49 -6.99
N GLN A 141 11.53 -15.35 -7.17
CA GLN A 141 11.45 -16.32 -8.28
C GLN A 141 10.48 -15.86 -9.37
N ALA A 142 9.56 -14.93 -9.08
CA ALA A 142 8.64 -14.40 -10.08
C ALA A 142 9.39 -13.88 -11.29
N ARG A 143 8.90 -14.22 -12.48
CA ARG A 143 9.52 -13.87 -13.77
C ARG A 143 8.57 -13.04 -14.61
N ALA A 144 9.15 -12.14 -15.39
CA ALA A 144 8.42 -11.43 -16.42
C ALA A 144 9.15 -11.62 -17.76
N ARG A 145 8.44 -12.16 -18.74
CA ARG A 145 8.94 -12.40 -20.10
C ARG A 145 8.25 -11.48 -21.08
N LEU A 146 9.04 -10.80 -21.90
CA LEU A 146 8.49 -10.00 -22.99
C LEU A 146 7.87 -10.95 -24.05
N ASP A 147 6.65 -10.65 -24.47
CA ASP A 147 5.90 -11.37 -25.49
C ASP A 147 5.20 -10.38 -26.40
N GLY A 148 5.77 -10.12 -27.56
CA GLY A 148 5.35 -9.03 -28.43
C GLY A 148 5.62 -7.67 -27.76
N ASP A 149 4.56 -6.91 -27.54
CA ASP A 149 4.57 -5.58 -26.91
C ASP A 149 4.15 -5.59 -25.42
N ALA A 150 3.92 -6.79 -24.87
CA ALA A 150 3.47 -6.98 -23.49
C ALA A 150 4.44 -7.87 -22.68
N TYR A 151 4.38 -7.75 -21.37
CA TYR A 151 5.06 -8.69 -20.46
C TYR A 151 4.07 -9.73 -19.94
N VAL A 152 4.49 -10.98 -19.95
CA VAL A 152 3.80 -12.09 -19.27
C VAL A 152 4.50 -12.31 -17.94
N LEU A 153 3.78 -12.12 -16.83
CA LEU A 153 4.26 -12.37 -15.48
C LEU A 153 3.87 -13.78 -15.05
N ASN A 154 4.82 -14.49 -14.41
CA ASN A 154 4.60 -15.80 -13.81
C ASN A 154 5.25 -15.84 -12.44
N GLY A 155 4.49 -16.25 -11.44
CA GLY A 155 4.95 -16.40 -10.05
C GLY A 155 3.85 -16.14 -9.05
N SER A 156 4.17 -16.37 -7.79
CA SER A 156 3.28 -16.27 -6.65
C SER A 156 3.86 -15.33 -5.62
N LYS A 157 3.02 -14.56 -4.96
CA LYS A 157 3.41 -13.63 -3.91
C LYS A 157 2.69 -13.98 -2.60
N LEU A 158 3.38 -13.80 -1.47
CA LEU A 158 2.86 -14.10 -0.14
C LEU A 158 2.84 -12.85 0.76
N TRP A 159 1.96 -12.86 1.73
CA TRP A 159 1.85 -11.81 2.74
C TRP A 159 1.55 -10.42 2.16
N ILE A 160 0.67 -10.37 1.18
CA ILE A 160 0.37 -9.15 0.44
C ILE A 160 -0.72 -8.36 1.16
N THR A 161 -0.31 -7.32 1.86
CA THR A 161 -1.20 -6.40 2.56
C THR A 161 -2.14 -5.71 1.58
N ASN A 162 -3.39 -5.52 1.96
CA ASN A 162 -4.48 -4.95 1.16
C ASN A 162 -4.87 -5.80 -0.06
N GLY A 163 -4.35 -7.01 -0.22
CA GLY A 163 -4.51 -7.78 -1.46
C GLY A 163 -5.97 -8.05 -1.85
N ALA A 164 -6.86 -8.26 -0.88
CA ALA A 164 -8.29 -8.50 -1.15
C ALA A 164 -9.03 -7.23 -1.62
N GLU A 165 -8.71 -6.08 -1.03
CA GLU A 165 -9.34 -4.79 -1.26
C GLU A 165 -8.73 -4.04 -2.45
N ALA A 166 -7.47 -4.35 -2.80
CA ALA A 166 -6.71 -3.59 -3.79
C ALA A 166 -7.30 -3.66 -5.19
N SER A 167 -7.26 -2.51 -5.86
CA SER A 167 -7.56 -2.35 -7.28
C SER A 167 -6.29 -2.26 -8.13
N LEU A 168 -5.15 -1.92 -7.51
CA LEU A 168 -3.85 -1.79 -8.15
C LEU A 168 -2.77 -2.48 -7.32
N PHE A 169 -1.88 -3.19 -8.01
CA PHE A 169 -0.77 -3.92 -7.41
C PHE A 169 0.56 -3.47 -8.02
N ILE A 170 1.53 -3.15 -7.17
CA ILE A 170 2.92 -3.02 -7.59
C ILE A 170 3.57 -4.39 -7.42
N VAL A 171 3.84 -5.07 -8.51
CA VAL A 171 4.35 -6.45 -8.52
C VAL A 171 5.81 -6.47 -8.92
N MET A 172 6.67 -7.06 -8.08
CA MET A 172 8.09 -7.25 -8.39
C MET A 172 8.31 -8.58 -9.11
N ALA A 173 8.93 -8.53 -10.29
CA ALA A 173 9.33 -9.72 -11.04
C ALA A 173 10.68 -9.49 -11.73
N ASN A 174 11.38 -10.57 -12.08
CA ASN A 174 12.68 -10.50 -12.72
C ASN A 174 12.57 -10.70 -14.24
N VAL A 175 12.95 -9.67 -15.01
CA VAL A 175 12.93 -9.66 -16.47
C VAL A 175 14.21 -10.22 -17.10
N ALA A 176 15.29 -10.34 -16.32
CA ALA A 176 16.62 -10.77 -16.77
C ALA A 176 17.31 -11.60 -15.69
N PRO A 177 16.89 -12.86 -15.47
CA PRO A 177 17.39 -13.71 -14.39
C PRO A 177 18.91 -13.90 -14.39
N GLU A 178 19.50 -13.90 -15.57
CA GLU A 178 20.97 -13.99 -15.75
C GLU A 178 21.75 -12.81 -15.15
N LYS A 179 21.05 -11.68 -14.87
CA LYS A 179 21.62 -10.51 -14.21
C LYS A 179 21.41 -10.51 -12.69
N GLY A 180 20.83 -11.58 -12.14
CA GLY A 180 20.48 -11.68 -10.73
C GLY A 180 19.50 -10.58 -10.31
N TYR A 181 19.73 -9.94 -9.17
CA TYR A 181 18.84 -8.88 -8.63
C TYR A 181 18.74 -7.65 -9.54
N LYS A 182 19.72 -7.40 -10.41
CA LYS A 182 19.68 -6.27 -11.37
C LYS A 182 18.64 -6.45 -12.48
N GLY A 183 18.07 -7.63 -12.61
CA GLY A 183 16.96 -7.90 -13.51
C GLY A 183 15.59 -7.68 -12.88
N ILE A 184 15.51 -7.37 -11.58
CA ILE A 184 14.24 -7.15 -10.89
C ILE A 184 13.64 -5.81 -11.34
N THR A 185 12.35 -5.83 -11.64
CA THR A 185 11.58 -4.69 -12.14
C THR A 185 10.20 -4.67 -11.49
N SER A 186 9.64 -3.48 -11.31
CA SER A 186 8.29 -3.27 -10.82
C SER A 186 7.30 -3.22 -11.97
N PHE A 187 6.16 -3.86 -11.79
CA PHE A 187 5.04 -3.84 -12.74
C PHE A 187 3.80 -3.29 -12.04
N ILE A 188 3.04 -2.45 -12.73
CA ILE A 188 1.71 -2.04 -12.32
C ILE A 188 0.72 -3.07 -12.88
N VAL A 189 -0.01 -3.75 -12.00
CA VAL A 189 -1.03 -4.74 -12.37
C VAL A 189 -2.37 -4.27 -11.81
N GLU A 190 -3.36 -4.10 -12.69
CA GLU A 190 -4.71 -3.75 -12.28
C GLU A 190 -5.50 -5.02 -11.90
N LYS A 191 -6.39 -4.92 -10.92
CA LYS A 191 -7.33 -6.01 -10.57
C LYS A 191 -8.14 -6.40 -11.82
N GLY A 192 -8.26 -7.69 -12.07
CA GLY A 192 -8.96 -8.21 -13.25
C GLY A 192 -8.06 -8.36 -14.49
N THR A 193 -6.76 -8.10 -14.40
CA THR A 193 -5.81 -8.49 -15.46
C THR A 193 -5.93 -9.99 -15.73
N PRO A 194 -6.06 -10.43 -16.99
CA PRO A 194 -6.16 -11.85 -17.32
C PRO A 194 -5.00 -12.68 -16.73
N GLY A 195 -5.33 -13.80 -16.07
CA GLY A 195 -4.34 -14.67 -15.40
C GLY A 195 -3.89 -14.16 -14.02
N PHE A 196 -4.40 -13.03 -13.53
CA PHE A 196 -4.14 -12.55 -12.19
C PHE A 196 -5.27 -12.97 -11.24
N SER A 197 -4.93 -13.63 -10.15
CA SER A 197 -5.87 -14.01 -9.10
C SER A 197 -5.36 -13.60 -7.72
N ILE A 198 -6.28 -13.38 -6.80
CA ILE A 198 -6.00 -13.15 -5.39
C ILE A 198 -6.22 -14.48 -4.68
N GLY A 199 -5.18 -14.96 -3.99
CA GLY A 199 -5.22 -16.22 -3.30
C GLY A 199 -5.95 -16.19 -1.96
N LYS A 200 -5.66 -17.18 -1.13
CA LYS A 200 -6.28 -17.34 0.17
C LYS A 200 -5.89 -16.18 1.09
N LYS A 201 -6.86 -15.68 1.85
CA LYS A 201 -6.60 -14.77 2.96
C LYS A 201 -5.90 -15.54 4.09
N GLU A 202 -4.78 -14.99 4.56
CA GLU A 202 -4.03 -15.59 5.65
C GLU A 202 -4.60 -15.17 7.01
N ASP A 203 -4.71 -16.15 7.90
CA ASP A 203 -5.09 -15.94 9.30
C ASP A 203 -3.84 -15.56 10.11
N LYS A 204 -3.77 -14.30 10.51
CA LYS A 204 -2.62 -13.74 11.22
C LYS A 204 -3.07 -13.10 12.53
N LEU A 205 -2.20 -13.18 13.53
CA LEU A 205 -2.39 -12.45 14.77
C LEU A 205 -2.16 -10.95 14.54
N CYS A 206 -3.16 -10.13 14.84
CA CYS A 206 -3.15 -8.66 14.81
C CYS A 206 -3.16 -8.00 13.43
N LEU A 207 -2.26 -8.31 12.51
CA LEU A 207 -2.19 -7.69 11.18
C LEU A 207 -2.99 -8.50 10.16
N LEU A 208 -4.29 -8.27 10.09
CA LEU A 208 -5.26 -9.19 9.50
C LEU A 208 -5.44 -9.11 7.98
N TYR A 209 -5.00 -8.02 7.33
CA TYR A 209 -5.38 -7.72 5.94
C TYR A 209 -4.31 -8.12 4.93
N THR A 210 -3.78 -9.33 5.06
CA THR A 210 -2.87 -9.89 4.07
C THR A 210 -3.50 -11.07 3.35
N SER A 211 -3.34 -11.11 2.05
CA SER A 211 -3.73 -12.26 1.23
C SER A 211 -2.51 -12.85 0.53
N ASP A 212 -2.63 -14.12 0.20
CA ASP A 212 -1.76 -14.77 -0.73
C ASP A 212 -2.17 -14.34 -2.16
N ALA A 213 -1.26 -13.83 -2.95
CA ALA A 213 -1.49 -13.60 -4.36
C ALA A 213 -1.07 -14.90 -5.09
N ALA A 214 -2.04 -15.80 -5.24
CA ALA A 214 -1.80 -17.12 -5.75
C ALA A 214 -1.91 -17.22 -7.27
N ASP A 215 -1.19 -18.16 -7.67
CA ASP A 215 -1.03 -18.85 -8.94
C ASP A 215 -2.31 -19.12 -9.73
N GLU A 216 -2.21 -18.89 -11.00
CA GLU A 216 -2.34 -19.95 -12.02
C GLU A 216 -1.53 -19.61 -13.25
#